data_e73421c7331ee3c80789567693d2d183
#
_entry.id   e73421c7331ee3c80789567693d2d183
#
_cell.length_a   1.000
_cell.length_b   1.000
_cell.length_c   1.000
_cell.angle_alpha   90.00
_cell.angle_beta   90.00
_cell.angle_gamma   90.00
#
_symmetry.space_group_name_H-M   'P 1'
#
loop_
_entity.id
_entity.type
_entity.pdbx_description
1 polymer ?
#
loop_
_entity_poly.entity_id
_entity_poly.type
_entity_poly.pdbx_seq_one_letter_code
_entity_poly.pdbx_strand_id
1 'polypeptide(L)'
;EWGKEIGIATVGELNDQIWRGSLGELILVKEAQQERKIGEIAKSIVDRGGVKFVMIAGPSSSGKTSFSHRLSIQLKTLGKTPHPIALDDYFVNREFTPRDENGDYNFECLEAIDVKQFNDDMCRLLAGERVELPSFNFKTGKREYKGNFKQLGKDDILVIEGIHGLLHLGNAQGHILQRLTLQAVTQLAGGDILALLAGKGR
;
A
#
# COMPACT_ATOMS: atom_id res chain seq x y z
N GLU A 1 24.30 -4.70 -1.80
CA GLU A 1 25.22 -3.77 -1.11
C GLU A 1 25.11 -3.84 0.40
N TRP A 2 23.92 -3.64 0.95
CA TRP A 2 23.66 -3.62 2.38
C TRP A 2 24.08 -4.92 3.14
N GLY A 3 23.81 -6.10 2.58
CA GLY A 3 24.22 -7.38 3.20
C GLY A 3 25.74 -7.49 3.38
N LYS A 4 26.53 -6.86 2.51
CA LYS A 4 27.99 -6.80 2.62
C LYS A 4 28.45 -5.90 3.76
N GLU A 5 27.78 -4.79 3.99
CA GLU A 5 28.12 -3.83 5.05
C GLU A 5 27.96 -4.41 6.45
N ILE A 6 27.01 -5.34 6.63
CA ILE A 6 26.74 -5.98 7.92
C ILE A 6 27.19 -7.44 8.01
N GLY A 7 27.98 -7.93 7.02
CA GLY A 7 28.56 -9.25 7.05
C GLY A 7 27.57 -10.41 6.93
N ILE A 8 26.53 -10.26 6.09
CA ILE A 8 25.54 -11.28 5.76
C ILE A 8 25.24 -11.32 4.26
N ALA A 9 26.24 -11.10 3.42
CA ALA A 9 26.05 -11.14 1.96
C ALA A 9 25.78 -12.57 1.44
N THR A 10 26.15 -13.57 2.18
CA THR A 10 25.99 -14.99 1.84
C THR A 10 25.31 -15.77 2.97
N VAL A 11 24.75 -16.92 2.64
CA VAL A 11 24.18 -17.84 3.65
C VAL A 11 25.25 -18.31 4.64
N GLY A 12 26.50 -18.47 4.19
CA GLY A 12 27.64 -18.83 5.06
C GLY A 12 27.88 -17.76 6.12
N GLU A 13 27.97 -16.48 5.72
CA GLU A 13 28.14 -15.38 6.65
C GLU A 13 26.96 -15.25 7.64
N LEU A 14 25.74 -15.48 7.19
CA LEU A 14 24.58 -15.52 8.08
C LEU A 14 24.70 -16.65 9.10
N ASN A 15 25.10 -17.84 8.68
CA ASN A 15 25.33 -18.96 9.57
C ASN A 15 26.43 -18.65 10.59
N ASP A 16 27.51 -17.99 10.18
CA ASP A 16 28.57 -17.56 11.10
C ASP A 16 28.05 -16.60 12.17
N GLN A 17 27.17 -15.67 11.81
CA GLN A 17 26.52 -14.76 12.79
C GLN A 17 25.64 -15.54 13.78
N ILE A 18 24.93 -16.56 13.31
CA ILE A 18 24.11 -17.44 14.17
C ILE A 18 25.00 -18.19 15.15
N TRP A 19 26.09 -18.80 14.67
CA TRP A 19 27.05 -19.55 15.52
C TRP A 19 27.73 -18.64 16.55
N ARG A 20 28.00 -17.39 16.24
CA ARG A 20 28.56 -16.40 17.18
C ARG A 20 27.54 -15.85 18.17
N GLY A 21 26.28 -16.22 18.06
CA GLY A 21 25.21 -15.75 18.95
C GLY A 21 24.78 -14.29 18.70
N SER A 22 25.19 -13.66 17.57
CA SER A 22 24.91 -12.26 17.25
C SER A 22 23.62 -12.06 16.43
N LEU A 23 22.85 -13.13 16.18
CA LEU A 23 21.61 -13.07 15.39
C LEU A 23 20.59 -12.06 15.95
N GLY A 24 20.44 -11.98 17.28
CA GLY A 24 19.51 -11.04 17.92
C GLY A 24 19.86 -9.58 17.62
N GLU A 25 21.15 -9.22 17.72
CA GLU A 25 21.63 -7.88 17.38
C GLU A 25 21.44 -7.58 15.90
N LEU A 26 21.73 -8.55 15.03
CA LEU A 26 21.53 -8.42 13.59
C LEU A 26 20.07 -8.11 13.22
N ILE A 27 19.10 -8.80 13.87
CA ILE A 27 17.68 -8.56 13.69
C ILE A 27 17.33 -7.11 14.08
N LEU A 28 17.78 -6.66 15.26
CA LEU A 28 17.53 -5.30 15.73
C LEU A 28 18.11 -4.22 14.80
N VAL A 29 19.33 -4.44 14.30
CA VAL A 29 19.96 -3.55 13.32
C VAL A 29 19.12 -3.47 12.04
N LYS A 30 18.64 -4.63 11.58
CA LYS A 30 17.81 -4.72 10.37
C LYS A 30 16.47 -3.99 10.52
N GLU A 31 15.82 -4.20 11.65
CA GLU A 31 14.56 -3.53 11.97
C GLU A 31 14.73 -2.03 12.08
N ALA A 32 15.77 -1.57 12.75
CA ALA A 32 16.09 -0.15 12.87
C ALA A 32 16.37 0.51 11.52
N GLN A 33 17.11 -0.18 10.64
CA GLN A 33 17.35 0.32 9.27
C GLN A 33 16.07 0.40 8.45
N GLN A 34 15.21 -0.61 8.54
CA GLN A 34 13.93 -0.62 7.86
C GLN A 34 13.05 0.55 8.34
N GLU A 35 12.97 0.75 9.65
CA GLU A 35 12.18 1.82 10.23
C GLU A 35 12.69 3.20 9.82
N ARG A 36 14.01 3.41 9.81
CA ARG A 36 14.63 4.63 9.30
C ARG A 36 14.23 4.90 7.86
N LYS A 37 14.28 3.88 7.00
CA LYS A 37 13.91 4.00 5.59
C LYS A 37 12.44 4.37 5.39
N ILE A 38 11.55 3.79 6.19
CA ILE A 38 10.12 4.15 6.19
C ILE A 38 9.93 5.60 6.63
N GLY A 39 10.68 6.05 7.65
CA GLY A 39 10.69 7.45 8.10
C GLY A 39 11.15 8.42 7.02
N GLU A 40 12.22 8.09 6.27
CA GLU A 40 12.71 8.87 5.12
C GLU A 40 11.64 8.99 4.03
N ILE A 41 10.90 7.91 3.75
CA ILE A 41 9.78 7.91 2.80
C ILE A 41 8.65 8.81 3.30
N ALA A 42 8.24 8.67 4.56
CA ALA A 42 7.20 9.52 5.14
C ALA A 42 7.59 11.01 5.07
N LYS A 43 8.85 11.33 5.38
CA LYS A 43 9.37 12.69 5.24
C LYS A 43 9.30 13.19 3.80
N SER A 44 9.72 12.37 2.84
CA SER A 44 9.64 12.70 1.41
C SER A 44 8.21 12.99 0.94
N ILE A 45 7.22 12.23 1.45
CA ILE A 45 5.81 12.44 1.18
C ILE A 45 5.34 13.81 1.71
N VAL A 46 5.72 14.14 2.94
CA VAL A 46 5.33 15.41 3.59
C VAL A 46 6.02 16.60 2.95
N ASP A 47 7.31 16.52 2.67
CA ASP A 47 8.12 17.58 2.05
C ASP A 47 7.62 17.94 0.63
N ARG A 48 7.05 16.98 -0.09
CA ARG A 48 6.45 17.22 -1.41
C ARG A 48 5.23 18.15 -1.34
N GLY A 49 4.49 18.14 -0.24
CA GLY A 49 3.26 18.91 -0.07
C GLY A 49 2.12 18.47 -0.99
N GLY A 50 0.89 18.70 -0.58
CA GLY A 50 -0.30 18.44 -1.41
C GLY A 50 -0.63 16.97 -1.69
N VAL A 51 0.17 16.03 -1.21
CA VAL A 51 -0.08 14.58 -1.38
C VAL A 51 -1.34 14.18 -0.64
N LYS A 52 -2.29 13.57 -1.36
CA LYS A 52 -3.55 13.05 -0.81
C LYS A 52 -3.64 11.54 -0.88
N PHE A 53 -2.85 10.90 -1.74
CA PHE A 53 -2.82 9.46 -1.94
C PHE A 53 -1.39 8.96 -1.89
N VAL A 54 -1.21 7.85 -1.20
CA VAL A 54 -0.02 6.99 -1.28
C VAL A 54 -0.51 5.62 -1.69
N MET A 55 -0.06 5.12 -2.84
CA MET A 55 -0.43 3.81 -3.33
C MET A 55 0.73 2.84 -3.15
N ILE A 56 0.49 1.72 -2.51
CA ILE A 56 1.47 0.69 -2.20
C ILE A 56 1.10 -0.55 -2.98
N ALA A 57 1.97 -0.97 -3.89
CA ALA A 57 1.79 -2.20 -4.65
C ALA A 57 2.92 -3.19 -4.39
N GLY A 58 2.63 -4.45 -4.62
CA GLY A 58 3.57 -5.55 -4.49
C GLY A 58 2.84 -6.88 -4.54
N PRO A 59 3.54 -7.99 -4.75
CA PRO A 59 2.93 -9.32 -4.86
C PRO A 59 2.25 -9.74 -3.55
N SER A 60 1.47 -10.81 -3.60
CA SER A 60 0.88 -11.41 -2.40
C SER A 60 1.97 -11.76 -1.39
N SER A 61 1.67 -11.64 -0.11
CA SER A 61 2.59 -11.94 1.00
C SER A 61 3.91 -11.13 1.03
N SER A 62 4.04 -10.05 0.23
CA SER A 62 5.24 -9.18 0.23
C SER A 62 5.35 -8.24 1.45
N GLY A 63 4.36 -8.24 2.35
CA GLY A 63 4.35 -7.38 3.53
C GLY A 63 3.77 -5.97 3.29
N LYS A 64 2.98 -5.75 2.21
CA LYS A 64 2.34 -4.46 1.91
C LYS A 64 1.55 -3.90 3.09
N THR A 65 0.72 -4.71 3.72
CA THR A 65 -0.13 -4.30 4.85
C THR A 65 0.72 -3.87 6.05
N SER A 66 1.76 -4.63 6.40
CA SER A 66 2.70 -4.25 7.46
C SER A 66 3.43 -2.95 7.14
N PHE A 67 3.85 -2.78 5.88
CA PHE A 67 4.51 -1.58 5.41
C PHE A 67 3.55 -0.37 5.45
N SER A 68 2.31 -0.50 4.96
CA SER A 68 1.33 0.58 4.97
C SER A 68 1.01 1.04 6.40
N HIS A 69 0.94 0.10 7.33
CA HIS A 69 0.74 0.40 8.75
C HIS A 69 1.91 1.17 9.35
N ARG A 70 3.16 0.71 9.12
CA ARG A 70 4.36 1.40 9.61
C ARG A 70 4.53 2.78 8.98
N LEU A 71 4.29 2.91 7.67
CA LEU A 71 4.29 4.21 6.99
C LEU A 71 3.24 5.16 7.57
N SER A 72 2.05 4.64 7.88
CA SER A 72 1.00 5.43 8.54
C SER A 72 1.44 5.93 9.92
N ILE A 73 2.17 5.12 10.70
CA ILE A 73 2.74 5.56 11.97
C ILE A 73 3.73 6.71 11.75
N GLN A 74 4.65 6.58 10.80
CA GLN A 74 5.63 7.62 10.49
C GLN A 74 4.98 8.91 9.97
N LEU A 75 3.94 8.82 9.14
CA LEU A 75 3.17 9.99 8.70
C LEU A 75 2.50 10.73 9.88
N LYS A 76 1.99 9.98 10.89
CA LYS A 76 1.43 10.59 12.11
C LYS A 76 2.47 11.37 12.90
N THR A 77 3.71 10.88 13.01
CA THR A 77 4.79 11.60 13.70
C THR A 77 5.13 12.92 13.00
N LEU A 78 4.79 13.05 11.71
CA LEU A 78 4.98 14.25 10.91
C LEU A 78 3.71 15.13 10.80
N GLY A 79 2.72 14.90 11.69
CA GLY A 79 1.51 15.71 11.78
C GLY A 79 0.47 15.42 10.69
N LYS A 80 0.54 14.28 10.01
CA LYS A 80 -0.48 13.86 9.03
C LYS A 80 -1.48 12.88 9.64
N THR A 81 -2.66 12.81 9.05
CA THR A 81 -3.71 11.85 9.42
C THR A 81 -3.84 10.80 8.30
N PRO A 82 -3.12 9.69 8.37
CA PRO A 82 -3.21 8.63 7.36
C PRO A 82 -4.46 7.78 7.56
N HIS A 83 -5.08 7.42 6.45
CA HIS A 83 -6.22 6.50 6.38
C HIS A 83 -5.84 5.29 5.53
N PRO A 84 -5.47 4.16 6.15
CA PRO A 84 -5.23 2.92 5.43
C PRO A 84 -6.50 2.42 4.74
N ILE A 85 -6.36 1.98 3.48
CA ILE A 85 -7.41 1.36 2.67
C ILE A 85 -6.81 0.16 1.95
N ALA A 86 -7.43 -1.00 2.09
CA ALA A 86 -7.09 -2.19 1.32
C ALA A 86 -7.93 -2.21 0.04
N LEU A 87 -7.29 -2.37 -1.12
CA LEU A 87 -8.01 -2.58 -2.39
C LEU A 87 -8.85 -3.86 -2.36
N ASP A 88 -8.44 -4.84 -1.57
CA ASP A 88 -9.17 -6.09 -1.39
C ASP A 88 -10.59 -5.89 -0.82
N ASP A 89 -10.84 -4.78 -0.12
CA ASP A 89 -12.18 -4.41 0.35
C ASP A 89 -13.13 -4.03 -0.81
N TYR A 90 -12.59 -3.79 -1.99
CA TYR A 90 -13.34 -3.48 -3.21
C TYR A 90 -13.51 -4.67 -4.15
N PHE A 91 -13.19 -5.90 -3.73
CA PHE A 91 -13.51 -7.07 -4.54
C PHE A 91 -15.01 -7.13 -4.88
N VAL A 92 -15.30 -7.56 -6.11
CA VAL A 92 -16.67 -7.93 -6.49
C VAL A 92 -17.12 -9.15 -5.68
N ASN A 93 -18.41 -9.36 -5.52
CA ASN A 93 -18.89 -10.57 -4.84
C ASN A 93 -18.31 -11.81 -5.53
N ARG A 94 -18.00 -12.84 -4.75
CA ARG A 94 -17.31 -14.05 -5.22
C ARG A 94 -17.98 -14.68 -6.46
N GLU A 95 -19.29 -14.62 -6.56
CA GLU A 95 -20.06 -15.13 -7.70
C GLU A 95 -19.71 -14.44 -9.03
N PHE A 96 -19.20 -13.20 -8.98
CA PHE A 96 -18.77 -12.41 -10.14
C PHE A 96 -17.25 -12.38 -10.32
N THR A 97 -16.49 -12.99 -9.39
CA THR A 97 -15.03 -13.07 -9.51
C THR A 97 -14.65 -13.95 -10.70
N PRO A 98 -13.80 -13.48 -11.63
CA PRO A 98 -13.32 -14.30 -12.74
C PRO A 98 -12.66 -15.59 -12.26
N ARG A 99 -12.64 -16.59 -13.13
CA ARG A 99 -11.94 -17.85 -12.86
C ARG A 99 -10.69 -17.94 -13.71
N ASP A 100 -9.67 -18.59 -13.18
CA ASP A 100 -8.45 -18.91 -13.92
C ASP A 100 -8.63 -20.13 -14.84
N GLU A 101 -7.54 -20.53 -15.51
CA GLU A 101 -7.53 -21.68 -16.42
C GLU A 101 -7.85 -23.02 -15.74
N ASN A 102 -7.66 -23.09 -14.40
CA ASN A 102 -7.95 -24.28 -13.59
C ASN A 102 -9.38 -24.29 -13.03
N GLY A 103 -10.14 -23.20 -13.24
CA GLY A 103 -11.48 -23.01 -12.72
C GLY A 103 -11.54 -22.43 -11.30
N ASP A 104 -10.40 -22.05 -10.71
CA ASP A 104 -10.32 -21.41 -9.42
C ASP A 104 -10.62 -19.92 -9.52
N TYR A 105 -11.09 -19.30 -8.42
CA TYR A 105 -11.33 -17.85 -8.40
C TYR A 105 -10.03 -17.07 -8.51
N ASN A 106 -9.94 -16.24 -9.54
CA ASN A 106 -8.78 -15.38 -9.78
C ASN A 106 -8.97 -14.01 -9.12
N PHE A 107 -8.50 -13.85 -7.91
CA PHE A 107 -8.48 -12.56 -7.20
C PHE A 107 -7.30 -11.67 -7.60
N GLU A 108 -6.39 -12.15 -8.47
CA GLU A 108 -5.22 -11.40 -8.91
C GLU A 108 -5.47 -10.63 -10.21
N CYS A 109 -6.61 -10.80 -10.86
CA CYS A 109 -6.98 -10.02 -12.05
C CYS A 109 -7.71 -8.71 -11.66
N LEU A 110 -7.63 -7.73 -12.55
CA LEU A 110 -8.25 -6.41 -12.30
C LEU A 110 -9.79 -6.50 -12.19
N GLU A 111 -10.39 -7.38 -12.96
CA GLU A 111 -11.83 -7.61 -13.02
C GLU A 111 -12.40 -8.16 -11.72
N ALA A 112 -11.53 -8.67 -10.83
CA ALA A 112 -11.92 -9.04 -9.48
C ALA A 112 -12.22 -7.83 -8.59
N ILE A 113 -11.75 -6.63 -8.96
CA ILE A 113 -11.97 -5.38 -8.21
C ILE A 113 -13.05 -4.55 -8.89
N ASP A 114 -13.98 -4.01 -8.11
CA ASP A 114 -14.92 -2.99 -8.56
C ASP A 114 -14.21 -1.63 -8.71
N VAL A 115 -13.45 -1.50 -9.79
CA VAL A 115 -12.67 -0.29 -10.09
C VAL A 115 -13.55 0.94 -10.18
N LYS A 116 -14.79 0.79 -10.68
CA LYS A 116 -15.72 1.91 -10.80
C LYS A 116 -16.10 2.44 -9.42
N GLN A 117 -16.56 1.57 -8.52
CA GLN A 117 -16.91 1.96 -7.16
C GLN A 117 -15.71 2.56 -6.40
N PHE A 118 -14.53 1.94 -6.53
CA PHE A 118 -13.31 2.48 -5.94
C PHE A 118 -13.03 3.91 -6.42
N ASN A 119 -13.10 4.14 -7.73
CA ASN A 119 -12.87 5.46 -8.32
C ASN A 119 -13.90 6.49 -7.86
N ASP A 120 -15.18 6.12 -7.83
CA ASP A 120 -16.26 7.01 -7.39
C ASP A 120 -16.06 7.41 -5.92
N ASP A 121 -15.75 6.45 -5.04
CA ASP A 121 -15.48 6.72 -3.62
C ASP A 121 -14.26 7.61 -3.41
N MET A 122 -13.17 7.37 -4.14
CA MET A 122 -11.96 8.19 -4.05
C MET A 122 -12.19 9.62 -4.55
N CYS A 123 -12.95 9.80 -5.64
CA CYS A 123 -13.32 11.13 -6.14
C CYS A 123 -14.17 11.91 -5.12
N ARG A 124 -15.13 11.25 -4.49
CA ARG A 124 -15.99 11.86 -3.46
C ARG A 124 -15.19 12.24 -2.21
N LEU A 125 -14.28 11.36 -1.76
CA LEU A 125 -13.37 11.67 -0.66
C LEU A 125 -12.47 12.88 -0.97
N LEU A 126 -11.94 12.97 -2.19
CA LEU A 126 -11.16 14.14 -2.64
C LEU A 126 -11.99 15.44 -2.71
N ALA A 127 -13.28 15.32 -2.98
CA ALA A 127 -14.21 16.45 -2.94
C ALA A 127 -14.53 16.88 -1.50
N GLY A 128 -14.08 16.12 -0.48
CA GLY A 128 -14.37 16.38 0.92
C GLY A 128 -15.70 15.82 1.40
N GLU A 129 -16.32 14.95 0.62
CA GLU A 129 -17.56 14.29 1.00
C GLU A 129 -17.30 13.23 2.07
N ARG A 130 -18.33 12.94 2.87
CA ARG A 130 -18.36 11.80 3.76
C ARG A 130 -18.81 10.56 2.99
N VAL A 131 -17.94 9.55 2.91
CA VAL A 131 -18.14 8.33 2.14
C VAL A 131 -18.10 7.11 3.07
N GLU A 132 -19.04 6.20 2.91
CA GLU A 132 -18.98 4.89 3.55
C GLU A 132 -18.17 3.95 2.68
N LEU A 133 -17.04 3.46 3.22
CA LEU A 133 -16.18 2.52 2.51
C LEU A 133 -16.65 1.08 2.74
N PRO A 134 -16.58 0.24 1.70
CA PRO A 134 -16.92 -1.17 1.82
C PRO A 134 -15.90 -1.93 2.66
N SER A 135 -16.25 -3.16 3.00
CA SER A 135 -15.34 -4.18 3.53
C SER A 135 -15.69 -5.52 2.89
N PHE A 136 -14.68 -6.26 2.44
CA PHE A 136 -14.90 -7.56 1.83
C PHE A 136 -14.84 -8.67 2.88
N ASN A 137 -15.91 -9.43 2.99
CA ASN A 137 -15.98 -10.58 3.88
C ASN A 137 -15.51 -11.85 3.15
N PHE A 138 -14.26 -12.26 3.38
CA PHE A 138 -13.66 -13.42 2.74
C PHE A 138 -14.36 -14.74 3.06
N LYS A 139 -15.06 -14.85 4.20
CA LYS A 139 -15.81 -16.06 4.57
C LYS A 139 -17.06 -16.21 3.72
N THR A 140 -17.84 -15.14 3.59
CA THR A 140 -19.08 -15.14 2.82
C THR A 140 -18.86 -14.86 1.34
N GLY A 141 -17.70 -14.29 0.99
CA GLY A 141 -17.38 -13.85 -0.38
C GLY A 141 -18.21 -12.66 -0.84
N LYS A 142 -18.65 -11.82 0.10
CA LYS A 142 -19.50 -10.66 -0.19
C LYS A 142 -18.89 -9.36 0.32
N ARG A 143 -19.13 -8.29 -0.43
CA ARG A 143 -18.85 -6.93 0.02
C ARG A 143 -19.95 -6.46 0.96
N GLU A 144 -19.57 -5.86 2.07
CA GLU A 144 -20.45 -5.42 3.14
C GLU A 144 -20.17 -3.96 3.49
N TYR A 145 -21.19 -3.22 3.92
CA TYR A 145 -21.07 -1.88 4.46
C TYR A 145 -21.41 -1.93 5.95
N LYS A 146 -20.45 -1.51 6.79
CA LYS A 146 -20.49 -1.67 8.26
C LYS A 146 -20.36 -0.34 9.00
N GLY A 147 -20.71 0.77 8.36
CA GLY A 147 -20.61 2.08 8.95
C GLY A 147 -19.16 2.63 8.97
N ASN A 148 -18.27 2.14 8.11
CA ASN A 148 -16.90 2.66 7.98
C ASN A 148 -16.91 3.95 7.17
N PHE A 149 -17.33 5.05 7.78
CA PHE A 149 -17.34 6.36 7.13
C PHE A 149 -15.99 7.04 7.21
N LYS A 150 -15.57 7.64 6.09
CA LYS A 150 -14.41 8.53 6.03
C LYS A 150 -14.79 9.85 5.37
N GLN A 151 -14.08 10.90 5.79
CA GLN A 151 -14.14 12.23 5.18
C GLN A 151 -12.75 12.83 5.30
N LEU A 152 -12.20 13.37 4.21
CA LEU A 152 -10.84 13.88 4.20
C LEU A 152 -10.77 15.35 4.61
N GLY A 153 -9.94 15.63 5.59
CA GLY A 153 -9.51 16.96 5.96
C GLY A 153 -8.26 17.43 5.21
N LYS A 154 -7.72 18.56 5.65
CA LYS A 154 -6.55 19.20 5.00
C LYS A 154 -5.29 18.33 5.09
N ASP A 155 -5.04 17.74 6.25
CA ASP A 155 -3.83 16.97 6.56
C ASP A 155 -4.01 15.46 6.42
N ASP A 156 -5.15 15.04 5.88
CA ASP A 156 -5.46 13.63 5.68
C ASP A 156 -4.80 13.09 4.41
N ILE A 157 -4.29 11.86 4.50
CA ILE A 157 -3.66 11.12 3.41
C ILE A 157 -4.27 9.72 3.36
N LEU A 158 -4.75 9.31 2.19
CA LEU A 158 -5.16 7.93 1.94
C LEU A 158 -3.93 7.07 1.65
N VAL A 159 -3.73 6.01 2.42
CA VAL A 159 -2.66 5.03 2.22
C VAL A 159 -3.31 3.76 1.69
N ILE A 160 -3.25 3.57 0.38
CA ILE A 160 -3.96 2.51 -0.34
C ILE A 160 -2.97 1.40 -0.64
N GLU A 161 -3.31 0.17 -0.27
CA GLU A 161 -2.48 -0.98 -0.55
C GLU A 161 -3.24 -2.05 -1.35
N GLY A 162 -2.54 -2.74 -2.26
CA GLY A 162 -3.12 -3.83 -3.03
C GLY A 162 -2.17 -4.39 -4.08
N ILE A 163 -2.47 -5.59 -4.57
CA ILE A 163 -1.66 -6.28 -5.58
C ILE A 163 -1.62 -5.47 -6.88
N HIS A 164 -2.75 -4.91 -7.29
CA HIS A 164 -2.93 -4.20 -8.56
C HIS A 164 -2.76 -2.68 -8.47
N GLY A 165 -2.31 -2.15 -7.34
CA GLY A 165 -2.35 -0.71 -7.02
C GLY A 165 -1.74 0.23 -8.05
N LEU A 166 -0.93 -0.26 -8.99
CA LEU A 166 -0.14 0.60 -9.87
C LEU A 166 -0.35 0.38 -11.37
N LEU A 167 -0.47 -0.87 -11.80
CA LEU A 167 -0.39 -1.16 -13.24
C LEU A 167 -1.73 -0.95 -13.96
N HIS A 168 -2.84 -1.07 -13.28
CA HIS A 168 -4.15 -1.15 -13.92
C HIS A 168 -5.08 0.02 -13.59
N LEU A 169 -4.96 0.66 -12.43
CA LEU A 169 -5.74 1.87 -12.14
C LEU A 169 -5.35 3.05 -13.05
N GLY A 170 -4.13 3.03 -13.61
CA GLY A 170 -3.67 4.00 -14.61
C GLY A 170 -4.21 3.78 -16.01
N ASN A 171 -4.53 2.55 -16.38
CA ASN A 171 -4.99 2.17 -17.73
C ASN A 171 -6.53 2.03 -17.82
N ALA A 172 -7.21 1.81 -16.70
CA ALA A 172 -8.66 1.74 -16.66
C ALA A 172 -9.27 3.14 -16.71
N GLN A 173 -9.44 3.66 -17.92
CA GLN A 173 -10.23 4.86 -18.25
C GLN A 173 -10.26 5.98 -17.19
N GLY A 174 -9.12 6.48 -16.84
CA GLY A 174 -8.84 7.88 -16.87
C GLY A 174 -9.34 8.85 -15.82
N HIS A 175 -10.21 8.55 -14.88
CA HIS A 175 -10.86 9.63 -14.15
C HIS A 175 -10.16 10.13 -12.89
N ILE A 176 -9.53 9.28 -12.08
CA ILE A 176 -8.77 9.75 -10.90
C ILE A 176 -7.35 10.16 -11.29
N LEU A 177 -6.66 9.34 -12.09
CA LEU A 177 -5.25 9.56 -12.39
C LEU A 177 -5.00 10.70 -13.37
N GLN A 178 -5.98 11.08 -14.23
CA GLN A 178 -5.90 12.28 -15.07
C GLN A 178 -5.96 13.58 -14.25
N ARG A 179 -6.54 13.55 -13.03
CA ARG A 179 -6.61 14.71 -12.13
C ARG A 179 -5.49 14.77 -11.11
N LEU A 180 -4.65 13.74 -11.05
CA LEU A 180 -3.59 13.59 -10.07
C LEU A 180 -2.24 13.49 -10.77
N THR A 181 -1.28 14.33 -10.41
CA THR A 181 0.11 14.20 -10.86
C THR A 181 0.73 13.02 -10.14
N LEU A 182 0.86 11.88 -10.86
CA LEU A 182 1.50 10.68 -10.35
C LEU A 182 3.01 10.78 -10.52
N GLN A 183 3.75 10.53 -9.45
CA GLN A 183 5.20 10.38 -9.52
C GLN A 183 5.62 9.16 -8.70
N ALA A 184 6.37 8.25 -9.32
CA ALA A 184 6.99 7.13 -8.64
C ALA A 184 8.01 7.63 -7.61
N VAL A 185 7.92 7.15 -6.38
CA VAL A 185 8.74 7.66 -5.29
C VAL A 185 9.86 6.75 -4.90
N THR A 186 9.70 5.45 -4.95
CA THR A 186 10.84 4.55 -4.67
C THR A 186 10.49 3.09 -4.92
N GLN A 187 11.43 2.38 -5.50
CA GLN A 187 11.55 0.94 -5.33
C GLN A 187 12.18 0.73 -3.95
N LEU A 188 11.45 0.16 -3.01
CA LEU A 188 11.96 -0.11 -1.68
C LEU A 188 13.00 -1.22 -1.72
N ALA A 189 14.01 -1.12 -0.88
CA ALA A 189 15.11 -2.08 -0.81
C ALA A 189 14.58 -3.51 -0.62
N GLY A 190 14.76 -4.35 -1.63
CA GLY A 190 14.23 -5.70 -1.69
C GLY A 190 13.36 -5.98 -2.92
N GLY A 191 12.99 -4.96 -3.68
CA GLY A 191 12.42 -5.12 -5.04
C GLY A 191 10.91 -5.33 -5.14
N ASP A 192 10.21 -5.66 -4.05
CA ASP A 192 8.85 -6.19 -4.14
C ASP A 192 7.72 -5.20 -3.79
N ILE A 193 8.04 -4.03 -3.25
CA ILE A 193 7.05 -3.01 -2.90
C ILE A 193 7.38 -1.70 -3.59
N LEU A 194 6.41 -1.16 -4.32
CA LEU A 194 6.47 0.15 -4.96
C LEU A 194 5.42 1.07 -4.35
N ALA A 195 5.82 2.28 -3.97
CA ALA A 195 4.90 3.32 -3.53
C ALA A 195 4.81 4.44 -4.57
N LEU A 196 3.58 4.81 -4.95
CA LEU A 196 3.28 5.96 -5.79
C LEU A 196 2.55 7.03 -5.00
N LEU A 197 2.92 8.26 -5.26
CA LEU A 197 2.29 9.43 -4.65
C LEU A 197 1.43 10.16 -5.66
N ALA A 198 0.24 10.55 -5.23
CA ALA A 198 -0.65 11.37 -6.04
C ALA A 198 -1.19 12.54 -5.21
N GLY A 199 -1.22 13.72 -5.81
CA GLY A 199 -1.71 14.93 -5.18
C GLY A 199 -2.48 15.81 -6.17
N LYS A 200 -3.20 16.83 -5.69
CA LYS A 200 -3.79 17.83 -6.57
C LYS A 200 -2.65 18.55 -7.29
N GLY A 201 -2.62 18.51 -8.62
CA GLY A 201 -1.77 19.40 -9.41
C GLY A 201 -2.08 20.86 -9.04
N ARG A 202 -1.03 21.68 -8.99
CA ARG A 202 -1.18 23.14 -8.82
C ARG A 202 -1.81 23.74 -10.05
#